data_dbe6efff4d1ec9bb7a2a5988d462085d
#
_entry.id   dbe6efff4d1ec9bb7a2a5988d462085d
#
_cell.length_a   1.000
_cell.length_b   1.000
_cell.length_c   1.000
_cell.angle_alpha   90.00
_cell.angle_beta   90.00
_cell.angle_gamma   90.00
#
_symmetry.space_group_name_H-M   'P 1'
#
loop_
_entity.id
_entity.type
_entity.pdbx_description
1 polymer ?
#
loop_
_entity_poly.entity_id
_entity_poly.type
_entity_poly.pdbx_seq_one_letter_code
_entity_poly.pdbx_strand_id
1 'polypeptide(L)'
;MSLLPQVMKTPFARPGPRRRPLALAAVLSLAVLASACASQSSGSSGKGDPITLGASLSLTGALGSFGVDQRAGYQQAIADINAAGGVKIGGTAHQVKLVVLNNQSDPTTASQQVRNLVLKDGAQAMLGAGTPPITVPQALAAETLRVPYLTTNTPVGAFAAGSKSGWKYSWDMFFSEPEQAADIIRAVNRFPTNHKIALFTDNEPDGVVERPLYKAAAAANGDQVVGDFSFPVGTTDFTSFITSAKAKGAQIVVGQMDPPDAVTLFKQMKSLGYAPKIGIIAKAADFISWVNALGHIAEGSLLEAVWLPSWNYPGTAHIEATLGKKFDNLGDLGTATAAYSVVQVMMNAFKRAGSTDAAKVNSALASTNLTTPYGLVHFAKNHTSTMRFAVAQWQGTKTIPVWPPVKGAKLEFPMAGF
;
A
#
# COMPACT_ATOMS: atom_id res chain seq x y z
N MET A 1 59.20 24.21 18.60
CA MET A 1 59.02 25.64 18.61
C MET A 1 57.59 25.89 18.88
N SER A 2 57.16 26.04 20.19
CA SER A 2 57.04 27.31 20.86
C SER A 2 55.92 28.14 20.22
N LEU A 3 54.81 28.55 20.86
CA LEU A 3 54.51 29.03 22.21
C LEU A 3 53.02 29.09 22.44
N LEU A 4 52.55 28.67 23.61
CA LEU A 4 51.36 29.21 24.30
C LEU A 4 51.69 30.55 24.93
N PRO A 5 50.74 31.41 25.30
CA PRO A 5 50.51 31.71 26.71
C PRO A 5 49.04 31.82 27.13
N GLN A 6 48.67 31.27 28.25
CA GLN A 6 48.52 31.71 29.65
C GLN A 6 47.34 32.72 29.88
N VAL A 7 46.31 32.22 30.52
CA VAL A 7 45.87 32.39 31.92
C VAL A 7 45.85 33.84 32.47
N MET A 8 44.68 34.29 32.88
CA MET A 8 44.54 35.17 34.04
C MET A 8 43.30 34.86 34.87
N LYS A 9 43.53 34.60 36.14
CA LYS A 9 42.58 34.36 37.22
C LYS A 9 42.39 35.67 38.03
N THR A 10 41.20 35.70 38.68
CA THR A 10 40.89 36.15 40.05
C THR A 10 40.26 37.52 40.23
N PRO A 11 39.62 37.87 41.39
CA PRO A 11 38.98 37.01 42.43
C PRO A 11 37.66 37.62 43.03
N PHE A 12 37.02 36.81 43.82
CA PHE A 12 36.21 37.01 45.04
C PHE A 12 35.70 38.42 45.49
N ALA A 13 34.40 38.49 45.87
CA ALA A 13 33.95 39.07 47.13
C ALA A 13 32.53 38.63 47.55
N ARG A 14 32.41 37.93 48.71
CA ARG A 14 31.26 38.01 49.64
C ARG A 14 31.63 39.01 50.73
N PRO A 15 30.67 39.68 51.45
CA PRO A 15 29.88 39.09 52.53
C PRO A 15 28.50 39.74 52.79
N GLY A 16 27.55 39.06 53.45
CA GLY A 16 27.23 39.06 54.83
C GLY A 16 25.86 39.71 55.23
N PRO A 17 25.23 39.32 56.31
CA PRO A 17 23.78 39.31 56.54
C PRO A 17 23.27 40.44 57.45
N ARG A 18 21.98 40.85 57.36
CA ARG A 18 21.30 41.56 58.47
C ARG A 18 19.79 41.38 58.46
N ARG A 19 19.32 40.60 59.47
CA ARG A 19 18.38 40.90 60.58
C ARG A 19 16.95 41.33 60.25
N ARG A 20 16.06 40.50 60.83
CA ARG A 20 14.63 40.72 61.14
C ARG A 20 14.41 41.87 62.14
N PRO A 21 13.16 42.42 62.24
CA PRO A 21 12.41 42.13 63.46
C PRO A 21 10.94 41.74 63.27
N LEU A 22 10.43 41.06 64.28
CA LEU A 22 9.06 40.70 64.62
C LEU A 22 8.21 41.91 65.02
N ALA A 23 6.89 41.83 64.79
CA ALA A 23 5.82 42.25 65.74
C ALA A 23 4.47 41.85 65.10
N LEU A 24 3.78 41.00 65.67
CA LEU A 24 2.72 40.90 66.69
C LEU A 24 1.29 41.16 66.14
N ALA A 25 0.54 40.06 66.12
CA ALA A 25 -0.81 39.79 66.63
C ALA A 25 -1.98 40.75 66.35
N ALA A 26 -3.05 40.21 65.80
CA ALA A 26 -4.40 40.34 66.41
C ALA A 26 -5.35 39.23 65.89
N VAL A 27 -6.05 38.66 66.82
CA VAL A 27 -7.01 37.58 66.79
C VAL A 27 -8.42 38.08 66.45
N LEU A 28 -9.30 37.16 66.04
CA LEU A 28 -10.77 37.09 65.92
C LEU A 28 -11.30 37.29 64.48
N SER A 29 -12.07 36.38 63.90
CA SER A 29 -13.32 35.76 64.35
C SER A 29 -13.72 34.64 63.39
N LEU A 30 -14.29 33.57 63.94
CA LEU A 30 -15.02 32.48 63.29
C LEU A 30 -16.20 33.00 62.45
N ALA A 31 -16.29 32.56 61.19
CA ALA A 31 -17.54 32.39 60.47
C ALA A 31 -17.41 31.15 59.59
N VAL A 32 -18.01 30.07 60.06
CA VAL A 32 -18.25 28.85 59.31
C VAL A 32 -19.32 29.13 58.28
N LEU A 33 -18.92 29.20 57.02
CA LEU A 33 -19.83 29.06 55.88
C LEU A 33 -19.38 27.80 55.10
N ALA A 34 -20.06 26.73 55.38
CA ALA A 34 -20.01 25.52 54.58
C ALA A 34 -20.60 25.82 53.20
N SER A 35 -19.75 26.26 52.26
CA SER A 35 -20.08 26.25 50.86
C SER A 35 -19.74 24.87 50.31
N ALA A 36 -20.77 24.04 50.16
CA ALA A 36 -20.70 22.84 49.37
C ALA A 36 -20.26 23.21 47.94
N CYS A 37 -18.97 23.08 47.68
CA CYS A 37 -18.49 22.99 46.29
C CYS A 37 -19.05 21.69 45.70
N ALA A 38 -20.27 21.76 45.15
CA ALA A 38 -20.66 20.81 44.12
C ALA A 38 -19.60 20.94 43.01
N SER A 39 -18.64 20.02 43.04
CA SER A 39 -17.77 19.77 41.91
C SER A 39 -18.70 19.36 40.77
N GLN A 40 -19.18 20.35 40.00
CA GLN A 40 -19.57 20.07 38.64
C GLN A 40 -18.32 19.48 37.98
N SER A 41 -18.25 18.16 37.95
CA SER A 41 -17.48 17.46 36.97
C SER A 41 -18.08 17.86 35.60
N SER A 42 -17.64 19.02 35.09
CA SER A 42 -17.69 19.26 33.67
C SER A 42 -16.99 18.04 33.05
N GLY A 43 -17.80 17.13 32.54
CA GLY A 43 -17.34 16.02 31.74
C GLY A 43 -16.54 16.60 30.57
N SER A 44 -15.27 16.86 30.83
CA SER A 44 -14.28 16.94 29.78
C SER A 44 -14.43 15.61 29.07
N SER A 45 -15.04 15.61 27.90
CA SER A 45 -14.92 14.52 26.95
C SER A 45 -13.45 14.44 26.58
N GLY A 46 -12.68 13.78 27.46
CA GLY A 46 -11.24 13.65 27.34
C GLY A 46 -10.92 12.99 26.02
N LYS A 47 -10.31 13.72 25.11
CA LYS A 47 -9.68 13.13 23.96
C LYS A 47 -8.52 12.30 24.48
N GLY A 48 -8.48 11.02 24.11
CA GLY A 48 -7.33 10.17 24.40
C GLY A 48 -6.12 10.56 23.56
N ASP A 49 -4.96 10.03 23.95
CA ASP A 49 -3.73 10.21 23.16
C ASP A 49 -3.95 9.69 21.74
N PRO A 50 -3.37 10.35 20.71
CA PRO A 50 -3.51 9.91 19.33
C PRO A 50 -3.00 8.49 19.12
N ILE A 51 -3.72 7.71 18.28
CA ILE A 51 -3.20 6.45 17.75
C ILE A 51 -2.21 6.78 16.66
N THR A 52 -0.96 6.36 16.82
CA THR A 52 0.07 6.53 15.80
C THR A 52 0.17 5.29 14.92
N LEU A 53 -0.05 5.45 13.63
CA LEU A 53 0.19 4.45 12.60
C LEU A 53 1.51 4.76 11.91
N GLY A 54 2.32 3.74 11.66
CA GLY A 54 3.56 3.85 10.90
C GLY A 54 3.39 3.29 9.49
N ALA A 55 4.01 3.91 8.50
CA ALA A 55 4.10 3.39 7.15
C ALA A 55 5.49 3.67 6.54
N SER A 56 6.16 2.64 6.06
CA SER A 56 7.38 2.76 5.27
C SER A 56 7.01 2.49 3.81
N LEU A 57 6.90 3.53 3.00
CA LEU A 57 6.36 3.49 1.64
C LEU A 57 7.45 3.72 0.59
N SER A 58 7.35 3.06 -0.54
CA SER A 58 8.18 3.35 -1.72
C SER A 58 7.68 4.63 -2.39
N LEU A 59 8.10 5.81 -1.89
CA LEU A 59 7.68 7.09 -2.49
C LEU A 59 8.55 7.50 -3.68
N THR A 60 9.69 6.85 -3.85
CA THR A 60 10.64 7.01 -4.96
C THR A 60 11.24 5.65 -5.32
N GLY A 61 11.97 5.57 -6.45
CA GLY A 61 12.54 4.33 -6.98
C GLY A 61 11.56 3.59 -7.89
N ALA A 62 11.86 2.34 -8.22
CA ALA A 62 11.13 1.52 -9.19
C ALA A 62 9.64 1.36 -8.85
N LEU A 63 9.31 1.29 -7.56
CA LEU A 63 7.96 1.08 -7.04
C LEU A 63 7.29 2.38 -6.54
N GLY A 64 7.78 3.54 -7.00
CA GLY A 64 7.35 4.85 -6.48
C GLY A 64 5.85 5.12 -6.62
N SER A 65 5.22 4.67 -7.70
CA SER A 65 3.79 4.84 -7.94
C SER A 65 2.94 4.14 -6.87
N PHE A 66 3.31 2.91 -6.49
CA PHE A 66 2.61 2.19 -5.41
C PHE A 66 2.56 3.00 -4.11
N GLY A 67 3.72 3.49 -3.66
CA GLY A 67 3.81 4.22 -2.38
C GLY A 67 3.08 5.55 -2.40
N VAL A 68 3.06 6.25 -3.53
CA VAL A 68 2.35 7.53 -3.69
C VAL A 68 0.84 7.32 -3.55
N ASP A 69 0.28 6.31 -4.21
CA ASP A 69 -1.15 6.03 -4.20
C ASP A 69 -1.60 5.45 -2.85
N GLN A 70 -0.79 4.55 -2.27
CA GLN A 70 -1.04 4.05 -0.92
C GLN A 70 -1.05 5.18 0.11
N ARG A 71 -0.08 6.10 0.04
CA ARG A 71 -0.06 7.28 0.93
C ARG A 71 -1.34 8.09 0.80
N ALA A 72 -1.82 8.31 -0.42
CA ALA A 72 -3.05 9.07 -0.65
C ALA A 72 -4.27 8.37 -0.01
N GLY A 73 -4.39 7.05 -0.18
CA GLY A 73 -5.46 6.25 0.43
C GLY A 73 -5.40 6.29 1.95
N TYR A 74 -4.23 6.08 2.55
CA TYR A 74 -4.03 6.15 4.01
C TYR A 74 -4.39 7.52 4.56
N GLN A 75 -3.91 8.59 3.93
CA GLN A 75 -4.16 9.96 4.36
C GLN A 75 -5.65 10.32 4.28
N GLN A 76 -6.34 9.93 3.20
CA GLN A 76 -7.77 10.19 3.05
C GLN A 76 -8.58 9.46 4.13
N ALA A 77 -8.32 8.16 4.37
CA ALA A 77 -9.03 7.40 5.39
C ALA A 77 -8.84 7.99 6.79
N ILE A 78 -7.61 8.41 7.12
CA ILE A 78 -7.31 9.05 8.41
C ILE A 78 -8.01 10.40 8.52
N ALA A 79 -8.03 11.20 7.46
CA ALA A 79 -8.74 12.48 7.45
C ALA A 79 -10.23 12.29 7.72
N ASP A 80 -10.86 11.32 7.07
CA ASP A 80 -12.29 11.01 7.26
C ASP A 80 -12.60 10.53 8.68
N ILE A 81 -11.77 9.63 9.21
CA ILE A 81 -11.90 9.12 10.59
C ILE A 81 -11.76 10.27 11.60
N ASN A 82 -10.77 11.14 11.41
CA ASN A 82 -10.54 12.26 12.30
C ASN A 82 -11.65 13.33 12.21
N ALA A 83 -12.17 13.58 11.01
CA ALA A 83 -13.33 14.45 10.80
C ALA A 83 -14.60 13.90 11.47
N ALA A 84 -14.75 12.58 11.53
CA ALA A 84 -15.84 11.91 12.26
C ALA A 84 -15.63 11.88 13.79
N GLY A 85 -14.58 12.52 14.32
CA GLY A 85 -14.27 12.59 15.75
C GLY A 85 -13.24 11.59 16.24
N GLY A 86 -12.61 10.82 15.36
CA GLY A 86 -11.59 9.82 15.68
C GLY A 86 -12.16 8.42 15.99
N VAL A 87 -11.32 7.55 16.50
CA VAL A 87 -11.67 6.16 16.85
C VAL A 87 -12.01 6.08 18.33
N LYS A 88 -13.16 5.49 18.66
CA LYS A 88 -13.55 5.24 20.07
C LYS A 88 -12.94 3.93 20.55
N ILE A 89 -12.09 4.02 21.58
CA ILE A 89 -11.46 2.89 22.27
C ILE A 89 -11.83 2.98 23.75
N GLY A 90 -12.47 1.94 24.28
CA GLY A 90 -12.90 1.94 25.70
C GLY A 90 -13.80 3.11 26.08
N GLY A 91 -14.53 3.68 25.12
CA GLY A 91 -15.38 4.86 25.32
C GLY A 91 -14.70 6.21 25.08
N THR A 92 -13.37 6.26 24.98
CA THR A 92 -12.57 7.48 24.73
C THR A 92 -12.32 7.65 23.22
N ALA A 93 -12.46 8.87 22.71
CA ALA A 93 -12.18 9.21 21.31
C ALA A 93 -10.70 9.54 21.12
N HIS A 94 -10.05 8.87 20.17
CA HIS A 94 -8.65 9.04 19.82
C HIS A 94 -8.53 9.53 18.37
N GLN A 95 -7.76 10.58 18.16
CA GLN A 95 -7.36 10.99 16.81
C GLN A 95 -6.34 9.99 16.26
N VAL A 96 -6.27 9.85 14.95
CA VAL A 96 -5.29 8.98 14.28
C VAL A 96 -4.21 9.84 13.65
N LYS A 97 -2.95 9.48 13.88
CA LYS A 97 -1.76 10.10 13.30
C LYS A 97 -1.05 9.11 12.40
N LEU A 98 -0.56 9.55 11.25
CA LEU A 98 0.26 8.77 10.33
C LEU A 98 1.69 9.32 10.29
N VAL A 99 2.66 8.46 10.50
CA VAL A 99 4.08 8.73 10.27
C VAL A 99 4.53 7.95 9.05
N VAL A 100 5.01 8.65 8.02
CA VAL A 100 5.43 8.04 6.75
C VAL A 100 6.92 8.25 6.54
N LEU A 101 7.64 7.16 6.21
CA LEU A 101 9.03 7.19 5.78
C LEU A 101 9.14 6.69 4.34
N ASN A 102 10.07 7.25 3.56
CA ASN A 102 10.35 6.80 2.19
C ASN A 102 11.43 5.72 2.21
N ASN A 103 11.10 4.50 1.82
CA ASN A 103 12.07 3.41 1.72
C ASN A 103 12.84 3.36 0.40
N GLN A 104 12.51 4.23 -0.56
CA GLN A 104 13.18 4.35 -1.86
C GLN A 104 13.16 3.06 -2.68
N SER A 105 12.15 2.21 -2.48
CA SER A 105 12.02 0.87 -3.08
C SER A 105 13.14 -0.11 -2.67
N ASP A 106 13.80 0.15 -1.52
CA ASP A 106 14.86 -0.71 -0.98
C ASP A 106 14.32 -1.58 0.18
N PRO A 107 14.39 -2.92 0.06
CA PRO A 107 13.87 -3.86 1.06
C PRO A 107 14.54 -3.73 2.44
N THR A 108 15.85 -3.45 2.46
CA THR A 108 16.61 -3.32 3.70
C THR A 108 16.21 -2.07 4.46
N THR A 109 16.12 -0.95 3.75
CA THR A 109 15.63 0.33 4.28
C THR A 109 14.19 0.17 4.79
N ALA A 110 13.32 -0.50 4.04
CA ALA A 110 11.95 -0.74 4.42
C ALA A 110 11.83 -1.48 5.77
N SER A 111 12.59 -2.56 5.94
CA SER A 111 12.66 -3.34 7.19
C SER A 111 13.21 -2.51 8.36
N GLN A 112 14.27 -1.71 8.15
CA GLN A 112 14.85 -0.85 9.18
C GLN A 112 13.88 0.26 9.60
N GLN A 113 13.14 0.82 8.66
CA GLN A 113 12.15 1.87 8.93
C GLN A 113 10.98 1.37 9.77
N VAL A 114 10.54 0.11 9.64
CA VAL A 114 9.55 -0.49 10.55
C VAL A 114 10.04 -0.41 11.99
N ARG A 115 11.31 -0.78 12.26
CA ARG A 115 11.91 -0.70 13.60
C ARG A 115 11.94 0.74 14.13
N ASN A 116 12.30 1.70 13.27
CA ASN A 116 12.33 3.12 13.65
C ASN A 116 10.92 3.63 13.99
N LEU A 117 9.94 3.35 13.13
CA LEU A 117 8.55 3.77 13.32
C LEU A 117 7.95 3.22 14.63
N VAL A 118 8.25 1.97 14.96
CA VAL A 118 7.74 1.35 16.20
C VAL A 118 8.51 1.84 17.43
N LEU A 119 9.84 1.81 17.40
CA LEU A 119 10.66 2.01 18.60
C LEU A 119 10.96 3.49 18.91
N LYS A 120 10.98 4.36 17.88
CA LYS A 120 11.29 5.79 18.05
C LYS A 120 10.06 6.67 17.90
N ASP A 121 9.21 6.37 16.91
CA ASP A 121 8.04 7.20 16.62
C ASP A 121 6.77 6.71 17.34
N GLY A 122 6.83 5.57 18.04
CA GLY A 122 5.77 5.03 18.87
C GLY A 122 4.57 4.50 18.05
N ALA A 123 4.80 4.01 16.83
CA ALA A 123 3.74 3.42 16.04
C ALA A 123 3.13 2.19 16.73
N GLN A 124 1.82 2.22 16.95
CA GLN A 124 1.05 1.16 17.60
C GLN A 124 0.57 0.09 16.63
N ALA A 125 0.56 0.40 15.33
CA ALA A 125 0.36 -0.53 14.24
C ALA A 125 1.06 -0.03 12.97
N MET A 126 1.39 -0.96 12.09
CA MET A 126 2.04 -0.69 10.82
C MET A 126 1.08 -0.89 9.66
N LEU A 127 1.11 0.04 8.72
CA LEU A 127 0.48 -0.07 7.41
C LEU A 127 1.55 -0.48 6.41
N GLY A 128 1.26 -1.53 5.65
CA GLY A 128 2.21 -2.09 4.69
C GLY A 128 2.32 -1.28 3.40
N ALA A 129 3.23 -1.69 2.58
CA ALA A 129 3.55 -0.99 1.33
C ALA A 129 4.02 -1.94 0.24
N GLY A 130 3.55 -1.69 -0.95
CA GLY A 130 4.12 -2.18 -2.19
C GLY A 130 3.97 -3.67 -2.44
N THR A 131 4.96 -4.19 -3.10
CA THR A 131 5.04 -5.52 -3.66
C THR A 131 5.78 -6.48 -2.72
N PRO A 132 5.80 -7.81 -2.97
CA PRO A 132 6.41 -8.78 -2.08
C PRO A 132 7.84 -8.47 -1.64
N PRO A 133 8.76 -7.97 -2.51
CA PRO A 133 10.12 -7.62 -2.09
C PRO A 133 10.21 -6.56 -0.97
N ILE A 134 9.24 -5.66 -0.90
CA ILE A 134 9.17 -4.62 0.14
C ILE A 134 8.33 -5.08 1.34
N THR A 135 7.18 -5.67 1.07
CA THR A 135 6.18 -6.06 2.07
C THR A 135 6.69 -7.15 3.01
N VAL A 136 7.31 -8.22 2.47
CA VAL A 136 7.75 -9.36 3.28
C VAL A 136 8.82 -8.96 4.31
N PRO A 137 9.88 -8.21 3.97
CA PRO A 137 10.84 -7.73 4.97
C PRO A 137 10.21 -6.83 6.05
N GLN A 138 9.23 -5.99 5.69
CA GLN A 138 8.49 -5.19 6.66
C GLN A 138 7.67 -6.06 7.61
N ALA A 139 6.92 -7.02 7.07
CA ALA A 139 6.12 -7.95 7.85
C ALA A 139 6.98 -8.77 8.83
N LEU A 140 8.14 -9.27 8.40
CA LEU A 140 9.10 -9.99 9.27
C LEU A 140 9.66 -9.10 10.39
N ALA A 141 9.90 -7.81 10.11
CA ALA A 141 10.30 -6.85 11.14
C ALA A 141 9.16 -6.60 12.14
N ALA A 142 7.92 -6.46 11.67
CA ALA A 142 6.74 -6.30 12.51
C ALA A 142 6.48 -7.53 13.40
N GLU A 143 6.64 -8.76 12.86
CA GLU A 143 6.59 -10.01 13.63
C GLU A 143 7.58 -10.02 14.80
N THR A 144 8.83 -9.62 14.52
CA THR A 144 9.89 -9.55 15.54
C THR A 144 9.53 -8.59 16.67
N LEU A 145 8.88 -7.48 16.34
CA LEU A 145 8.45 -6.44 17.27
C LEU A 145 7.08 -6.73 17.89
N ARG A 146 6.38 -7.76 17.43
CA ARG A 146 5.03 -8.12 17.85
C ARG A 146 4.05 -6.95 17.72
N VAL A 147 4.15 -6.20 16.63
CA VAL A 147 3.27 -5.08 16.31
C VAL A 147 2.32 -5.49 15.18
N PRO A 148 1.01 -5.17 15.26
CA PRO A 148 0.08 -5.44 14.17
C PRO A 148 0.53 -4.78 12.88
N TYR A 149 0.59 -5.55 11.81
CA TYR A 149 0.93 -5.12 10.46
C TYR A 149 -0.18 -5.55 9.52
N LEU A 150 -0.71 -4.62 8.74
CA LEU A 150 -1.72 -4.92 7.72
C LEU A 150 -1.32 -4.29 6.40
N THR A 151 -1.33 -5.10 5.35
CA THR A 151 -0.93 -4.68 4.01
C THR A 151 -1.97 -4.98 2.94
N THR A 152 -1.72 -4.47 1.76
CA THR A 152 -2.35 -4.76 0.48
C THR A 152 -1.28 -4.66 -0.61
N ASN A 153 -1.64 -4.89 -1.89
CA ASN A 153 -0.71 -4.85 -3.02
C ASN A 153 0.42 -5.91 -2.97
N THR A 154 0.17 -7.00 -2.24
CA THR A 154 1.01 -8.19 -2.24
C THR A 154 0.10 -9.38 -2.50
N PRO A 155 0.26 -10.15 -3.59
CA PRO A 155 -0.56 -11.32 -3.84
C PRO A 155 -0.55 -12.28 -2.65
N VAL A 156 -1.73 -12.82 -2.29
CA VAL A 156 -1.91 -13.55 -1.02
C VAL A 156 -1.03 -14.79 -0.90
N GLY A 157 -0.71 -15.46 -2.02
CA GLY A 157 0.19 -16.62 -2.03
C GLY A 157 1.64 -16.21 -1.74
N ALA A 158 2.13 -15.15 -2.38
CA ALA A 158 3.46 -14.59 -2.13
C ALA A 158 3.61 -14.09 -0.69
N PHE A 159 2.58 -13.42 -0.15
CA PHE A 159 2.56 -13.02 1.25
C PHE A 159 2.62 -14.23 2.19
N ALA A 160 1.75 -15.23 1.98
CA ALA A 160 1.73 -16.45 2.81
C ALA A 160 3.07 -17.20 2.77
N ALA A 161 3.72 -17.28 1.60
CA ALA A 161 5.03 -17.92 1.44
C ALA A 161 6.17 -17.13 2.09
N GLY A 162 5.99 -15.85 2.37
CA GLY A 162 7.01 -14.96 2.98
C GLY A 162 7.42 -15.36 4.40
N SER A 163 6.64 -16.20 5.09
CA SER A 163 6.98 -16.71 6.42
C SER A 163 6.87 -18.25 6.48
N LYS A 164 8.00 -18.92 6.62
CA LYS A 164 8.04 -20.38 6.77
C LYS A 164 7.32 -20.91 8.02
N SER A 165 7.24 -20.10 9.07
CA SER A 165 6.56 -20.44 10.34
C SER A 165 5.11 -19.97 10.40
N GLY A 166 4.61 -19.37 9.32
CA GLY A 166 3.35 -18.63 9.28
C GLY A 166 3.45 -17.26 9.96
N TRP A 167 2.45 -16.45 9.71
CA TRP A 167 2.32 -15.11 10.29
C TRP A 167 1.59 -15.18 11.63
N LYS A 168 1.89 -14.24 12.54
CA LYS A 168 1.23 -14.09 13.85
C LYS A 168 0.69 -12.68 14.07
N TYR A 169 1.39 -11.65 13.58
CA TYR A 169 1.03 -10.23 13.72
C TYR A 169 0.83 -9.54 12.39
N SER A 170 1.13 -10.22 11.28
CA SER A 170 1.09 -9.65 9.93
C SER A 170 -0.07 -10.24 9.13
N TRP A 171 -0.77 -9.35 8.42
CA TRP A 171 -2.03 -9.61 7.72
C TRP A 171 -1.98 -8.99 6.33
N ASP A 172 -2.65 -9.63 5.37
CA ASP A 172 -2.73 -9.13 4.00
C ASP A 172 -4.14 -9.26 3.43
N MET A 173 -4.52 -8.29 2.59
CA MET A 173 -5.79 -8.28 1.87
C MET A 173 -5.57 -7.88 0.42
N PHE A 174 -5.39 -8.88 -0.45
CA PHE A 174 -5.18 -8.66 -1.88
C PHE A 174 -5.73 -9.84 -2.71
N PHE A 175 -5.51 -9.83 -4.02
CA PHE A 175 -5.96 -10.94 -4.88
C PHE A 175 -5.06 -12.18 -4.73
N SER A 176 -5.56 -13.30 -5.28
CA SER A 176 -4.78 -14.54 -5.41
C SER A 176 -4.17 -14.65 -6.80
N GLU A 177 -2.94 -15.15 -6.89
CA GLU A 177 -2.20 -15.29 -8.15
C GLU A 177 -2.91 -16.25 -9.15
N PRO A 178 -3.51 -17.38 -8.73
CA PRO A 178 -4.25 -18.23 -9.66
C PRO A 178 -5.46 -17.54 -10.31
N GLU A 179 -6.18 -16.71 -9.53
CA GLU A 179 -7.32 -15.94 -10.03
C GLU A 179 -6.87 -14.82 -10.96
N GLN A 180 -5.82 -14.08 -10.58
CA GLN A 180 -5.18 -13.05 -11.40
C GLN A 180 -4.77 -13.63 -12.77
N ALA A 181 -3.99 -14.72 -12.79
CA ALA A 181 -3.53 -15.33 -14.03
C ALA A 181 -4.70 -15.80 -14.92
N ALA A 182 -5.74 -16.40 -14.33
CA ALA A 182 -6.91 -16.81 -15.06
C ALA A 182 -7.68 -15.62 -15.65
N ASP A 183 -7.86 -14.55 -14.89
CA ASP A 183 -8.60 -13.37 -15.33
C ASP A 183 -7.84 -12.54 -16.35
N ILE A 184 -6.51 -12.47 -16.26
CA ILE A 184 -5.66 -11.87 -17.30
C ILE A 184 -5.83 -12.61 -18.62
N ILE A 185 -5.77 -13.93 -18.63
CA ILE A 185 -5.96 -14.72 -19.85
C ILE A 185 -7.38 -14.58 -20.40
N ARG A 186 -8.41 -14.56 -19.55
CA ARG A 186 -9.79 -14.27 -19.98
C ARG A 186 -9.93 -12.87 -20.57
N ALA A 187 -9.23 -11.88 -20.02
CA ALA A 187 -9.25 -10.50 -20.52
C ALA A 187 -8.61 -10.39 -21.90
N VAL A 188 -7.42 -10.95 -22.12
CA VAL A 188 -6.76 -10.91 -23.44
C VAL A 188 -7.57 -11.70 -24.48
N ASN A 189 -8.27 -12.75 -24.11
CA ASN A 189 -9.14 -13.53 -25.00
C ASN A 189 -10.47 -12.84 -25.36
N ARG A 190 -10.73 -11.66 -24.84
CA ARG A 190 -11.81 -10.79 -25.36
C ARG A 190 -11.50 -10.16 -26.70
N PHE A 191 -10.25 -10.25 -27.15
CA PHE A 191 -9.76 -9.62 -28.37
C PHE A 191 -9.48 -10.68 -29.46
N PRO A 192 -9.81 -10.40 -30.74
CA PRO A 192 -9.63 -11.35 -31.83
C PRO A 192 -8.13 -11.48 -32.20
N THR A 193 -7.43 -12.41 -31.58
CA THR A 193 -6.01 -12.72 -31.82
C THR A 193 -5.80 -14.11 -32.39
N ASN A 194 -4.54 -14.48 -32.64
CA ASN A 194 -4.17 -15.83 -33.04
C ASN A 194 -3.88 -16.80 -31.89
N HIS A 195 -4.23 -16.42 -30.66
CA HIS A 195 -4.01 -17.21 -29.44
C HIS A 195 -2.56 -17.61 -29.16
N LYS A 196 -1.59 -16.89 -29.71
CA LYS A 196 -0.16 -17.08 -29.46
C LYS A 196 0.35 -16.01 -28.49
N ILE A 197 0.85 -16.46 -27.34
CA ILE A 197 1.33 -15.64 -26.24
C ILE A 197 2.86 -15.64 -26.20
N ALA A 198 3.46 -14.47 -26.07
CA ALA A 198 4.81 -14.26 -25.56
C ALA A 198 4.72 -13.87 -24.10
N LEU A 199 5.25 -14.71 -23.22
CA LEU A 199 5.26 -14.51 -21.78
C LEU A 199 6.62 -13.98 -21.34
N PHE A 200 6.61 -12.83 -20.62
CA PHE A 200 7.80 -12.16 -20.09
C PHE A 200 7.67 -12.03 -18.57
N THR A 201 8.56 -12.65 -17.81
CA THR A 201 8.53 -12.55 -16.34
C THR A 201 9.92 -12.25 -15.80
N ASP A 202 10.00 -11.34 -14.84
CA ASP A 202 11.23 -11.20 -14.08
C ASP A 202 11.45 -12.39 -13.10
N ASN A 203 12.58 -12.38 -12.40
CA ASN A 203 12.94 -13.43 -11.44
C ASN A 203 12.66 -13.03 -9.99
N GLU A 204 11.82 -12.03 -9.76
CA GLU A 204 11.30 -11.72 -8.43
C GLU A 204 10.34 -12.81 -7.93
N PRO A 205 10.05 -12.86 -6.62
CA PRO A 205 9.18 -13.89 -6.05
C PRO A 205 7.81 -13.99 -6.71
N ASP A 206 7.19 -12.86 -7.08
CA ASP A 206 5.91 -12.81 -7.81
C ASP A 206 6.04 -13.31 -9.24
N GLY A 207 7.04 -12.86 -10.02
CA GLY A 207 7.28 -13.35 -11.37
C GLY A 207 7.55 -14.86 -11.43
N VAL A 208 8.29 -15.40 -10.47
CA VAL A 208 8.56 -16.83 -10.34
C VAL A 208 7.29 -17.63 -10.04
N VAL A 209 6.42 -17.14 -9.15
CA VAL A 209 5.16 -17.80 -8.78
C VAL A 209 4.14 -17.72 -9.91
N GLU A 210 4.00 -16.56 -10.55
CA GLU A 210 2.95 -16.32 -11.54
C GLU A 210 3.25 -16.95 -12.90
N ARG A 211 4.51 -17.07 -13.29
CA ARG A 211 4.89 -17.65 -14.59
C ARG A 211 4.25 -19.03 -14.90
N PRO A 212 4.31 -20.06 -14.02
CA PRO A 212 3.62 -21.31 -14.25
C PRO A 212 2.10 -21.18 -14.26
N LEU A 213 1.53 -20.21 -13.51
CA LEU A 213 0.08 -19.97 -13.47
C LEU A 213 -0.42 -19.37 -14.78
N TYR A 214 0.29 -18.41 -15.38
CA TYR A 214 -0.02 -17.89 -16.71
C TYR A 214 0.01 -18.99 -17.78
N LYS A 215 1.00 -19.89 -17.72
CA LYS A 215 1.09 -21.02 -18.66
C LYS A 215 -0.08 -21.97 -18.50
N ALA A 216 -0.45 -22.30 -17.27
CA ALA A 216 -1.60 -23.17 -16.97
C ALA A 216 -2.92 -22.51 -17.41
N ALA A 217 -3.10 -21.22 -17.11
CA ALA A 217 -4.28 -20.47 -17.52
C ALA A 217 -4.39 -20.34 -19.06
N ALA A 218 -3.28 -20.09 -19.76
CA ALA A 218 -3.24 -20.07 -21.21
C ALA A 218 -3.67 -21.40 -21.80
N ALA A 219 -3.07 -22.50 -21.34
CA ALA A 219 -3.42 -23.85 -21.82
C ALA A 219 -4.91 -24.19 -21.56
N ALA A 220 -5.45 -23.82 -20.40
CA ALA A 220 -6.86 -24.03 -20.05
C ALA A 220 -7.85 -23.25 -20.94
N ASN A 221 -7.40 -22.15 -21.56
CA ASN A 221 -8.20 -21.33 -22.45
C ASN A 221 -7.89 -21.54 -23.96
N GLY A 222 -7.08 -22.54 -24.30
CA GLY A 222 -6.73 -22.86 -25.69
C GLY A 222 -5.66 -21.96 -26.31
N ASP A 223 -4.97 -21.17 -25.49
CA ASP A 223 -3.86 -20.33 -25.93
C ASP A 223 -2.54 -21.09 -25.92
N GLN A 224 -1.63 -20.69 -26.80
CA GLN A 224 -0.31 -21.29 -26.93
C GLN A 224 0.78 -20.30 -26.48
N VAL A 225 1.51 -20.62 -25.43
CA VAL A 225 2.71 -19.88 -25.04
C VAL A 225 3.85 -20.26 -25.99
N VAL A 226 4.10 -19.42 -27.01
CA VAL A 226 5.13 -19.65 -28.04
C VAL A 226 6.48 -19.05 -27.66
N GLY A 227 6.50 -18.08 -26.73
CA GLY A 227 7.70 -17.50 -26.13
C GLY A 227 7.56 -17.51 -24.63
N ASP A 228 8.55 -18.04 -23.91
CA ASP A 228 8.55 -18.15 -22.46
C ASP A 228 9.90 -17.63 -21.94
N PHE A 229 9.93 -16.35 -21.55
CA PHE A 229 11.14 -15.59 -21.25
C PHE A 229 11.17 -15.20 -19.77
N SER A 230 12.26 -15.55 -19.09
CA SER A 230 12.54 -15.11 -17.72
C SER A 230 13.89 -14.41 -17.68
N PHE A 231 13.97 -13.33 -16.90
CA PHE A 231 15.13 -12.46 -16.88
C PHE A 231 15.34 -11.83 -15.47
N PRO A 232 16.56 -11.39 -15.15
CA PRO A 232 16.81 -10.65 -13.91
C PRO A 232 16.15 -9.27 -13.94
N VAL A 233 15.70 -8.80 -12.77
CA VAL A 233 15.30 -7.39 -12.59
C VAL A 233 16.45 -6.46 -12.99
N GLY A 234 16.12 -5.37 -13.65
CA GLY A 234 17.07 -4.41 -14.18
C GLY A 234 17.65 -4.81 -15.55
N THR A 235 17.02 -5.76 -16.26
CA THR A 235 17.38 -6.12 -17.64
C THR A 235 17.16 -4.92 -18.56
N THR A 236 18.21 -4.54 -19.29
CA THR A 236 18.19 -3.38 -20.21
C THR A 236 18.14 -3.76 -21.68
N ASP A 237 18.33 -5.04 -22.03
CA ASP A 237 18.30 -5.53 -23.41
C ASP A 237 17.40 -6.76 -23.54
N PHE A 238 16.27 -6.58 -24.23
CA PHE A 238 15.27 -7.60 -24.54
C PHE A 238 15.29 -8.03 -26.00
N THR A 239 16.29 -7.61 -26.78
CA THR A 239 16.34 -7.80 -28.23
C THR A 239 16.15 -9.26 -28.65
N SER A 240 16.83 -10.19 -28.01
CA SER A 240 16.74 -11.62 -28.32
C SER A 240 15.36 -12.19 -28.07
N PHE A 241 14.73 -11.81 -26.95
CA PHE A 241 13.40 -12.26 -26.58
C PHE A 241 12.34 -11.69 -27.52
N ILE A 242 12.41 -10.40 -27.82
CA ILE A 242 11.50 -9.72 -28.75
C ILE A 242 11.61 -10.32 -30.15
N THR A 243 12.81 -10.54 -30.64
CA THR A 243 13.04 -11.15 -31.97
C THR A 243 12.45 -12.56 -32.03
N SER A 244 12.63 -13.36 -30.97
CA SER A 244 12.04 -14.70 -30.89
C SER A 244 10.50 -14.65 -30.84
N ALA A 245 9.90 -13.76 -30.03
CA ALA A 245 8.45 -13.58 -29.95
C ALA A 245 7.85 -13.19 -31.31
N LYS A 246 8.49 -12.21 -32.00
CA LYS A 246 8.12 -11.75 -33.33
C LYS A 246 8.19 -12.89 -34.37
N ALA A 247 9.30 -13.63 -34.44
CA ALA A 247 9.49 -14.73 -35.35
C ALA A 247 8.48 -15.86 -35.17
N LYS A 248 8.02 -16.10 -33.93
CA LYS A 248 6.99 -17.10 -33.60
C LYS A 248 5.57 -16.58 -33.82
N GLY A 249 5.41 -15.33 -34.19
CA GLY A 249 4.14 -14.71 -34.51
C GLY A 249 3.22 -14.53 -33.32
N ALA A 250 3.77 -14.27 -32.12
CA ALA A 250 2.98 -13.95 -30.95
C ALA A 250 2.21 -12.65 -31.15
N GLN A 251 0.90 -12.68 -30.99
CA GLN A 251 0.04 -11.49 -31.05
C GLN A 251 -0.37 -10.98 -29.66
N ILE A 252 -0.16 -11.79 -28.65
CA ILE A 252 -0.46 -11.48 -27.26
C ILE A 252 0.85 -11.39 -26.48
N VAL A 253 1.01 -10.35 -25.69
CA VAL A 253 2.09 -10.22 -24.70
C VAL A 253 1.47 -10.26 -23.31
N VAL A 254 1.93 -11.17 -22.48
CA VAL A 254 1.59 -11.25 -21.04
C VAL A 254 2.90 -11.16 -20.27
N GLY A 255 2.92 -10.39 -19.19
CA GLY A 255 4.12 -10.27 -18.39
C GLY A 255 3.84 -9.90 -16.94
N GLN A 256 4.88 -10.15 -16.13
CA GLN A 256 4.98 -9.75 -14.73
C GLN A 256 6.40 -9.25 -14.49
N MET A 257 6.57 -7.96 -14.27
CA MET A 257 7.89 -7.35 -14.06
C MET A 257 7.79 -5.94 -13.48
N ASP A 258 8.92 -5.45 -12.99
CA ASP A 258 9.03 -4.08 -12.49
C ASP A 258 8.82 -3.03 -13.58
N PRO A 259 8.23 -1.87 -13.25
CA PRO A 259 7.90 -0.81 -14.20
C PRO A 259 9.05 -0.35 -15.10
N PRO A 260 10.29 -0.15 -14.65
CA PRO A 260 11.39 0.26 -15.54
C PRO A 260 11.73 -0.76 -16.64
N ASP A 261 11.66 -2.05 -16.30
CA ASP A 261 11.96 -3.14 -17.24
C ASP A 261 10.88 -3.24 -18.31
N ALA A 262 9.62 -3.13 -17.89
CA ALA A 262 8.47 -3.14 -18.79
C ALA A 262 8.47 -1.95 -19.76
N VAL A 263 8.80 -0.75 -19.30
CA VAL A 263 8.95 0.44 -20.15
C VAL A 263 10.06 0.22 -21.19
N THR A 264 11.18 -0.37 -20.77
CA THR A 264 12.29 -0.71 -21.65
C THR A 264 11.86 -1.75 -22.70
N LEU A 265 11.18 -2.82 -22.27
CA LEU A 265 10.65 -3.85 -23.15
C LEU A 265 9.73 -3.27 -24.25
N PHE A 266 8.76 -2.43 -23.88
CA PHE A 266 7.80 -1.85 -24.82
C PHE A 266 8.47 -0.88 -25.80
N LYS A 267 9.40 -0.05 -25.34
CA LYS A 267 10.21 0.83 -26.23
C LYS A 267 11.04 0.01 -27.23
N GLN A 268 11.64 -1.09 -26.80
CA GLN A 268 12.41 -1.97 -27.68
C GLN A 268 11.50 -2.76 -28.63
N MET A 269 10.32 -3.21 -28.22
CA MET A 269 9.32 -3.80 -29.12
C MET A 269 8.99 -2.84 -30.26
N LYS A 270 8.71 -1.57 -29.94
CA LYS A 270 8.47 -0.51 -30.97
C LYS A 270 9.66 -0.32 -31.91
N SER A 271 10.86 -0.19 -31.34
CA SER A 271 12.10 0.01 -32.09
C SER A 271 12.41 -1.16 -33.05
N LEU A 272 12.13 -2.40 -32.63
CA LEU A 272 12.36 -3.61 -33.42
C LEU A 272 11.18 -3.97 -34.34
N GLY A 273 10.17 -3.11 -34.41
CA GLY A 273 8.97 -3.32 -35.22
C GLY A 273 8.20 -4.59 -34.86
N TYR A 274 8.17 -4.94 -33.57
CA TYR A 274 7.27 -5.96 -33.04
C TYR A 274 6.04 -5.28 -32.46
N ALA A 275 4.90 -5.46 -33.11
CA ALA A 275 3.62 -4.87 -32.76
C ALA A 275 2.66 -5.98 -32.26
N PRO A 276 2.65 -6.34 -30.99
CA PRO A 276 1.63 -7.23 -30.45
C PRO A 276 0.26 -6.57 -30.58
N LYS A 277 -0.79 -7.37 -30.83
CA LYS A 277 -2.15 -6.83 -30.98
C LYS A 277 -2.77 -6.45 -29.65
N ILE A 278 -2.38 -7.14 -28.57
CA ILE A 278 -2.81 -6.85 -27.20
C ILE A 278 -1.69 -7.22 -26.23
N GLY A 279 -1.58 -6.50 -25.13
CA GLY A 279 -0.58 -6.77 -24.09
C GLY A 279 -1.00 -6.29 -22.73
N ILE A 280 -0.58 -7.04 -21.72
CA ILE A 280 -0.66 -6.69 -20.31
C ILE A 280 0.68 -7.00 -19.66
N ILE A 281 1.21 -6.05 -18.92
CA ILE A 281 2.34 -6.27 -18.03
C ILE A 281 1.86 -5.94 -16.61
N ALA A 282 1.53 -6.98 -15.89
CA ALA A 282 1.11 -6.90 -14.50
C ALA A 282 2.15 -6.17 -13.65
N LYS A 283 1.72 -5.46 -12.60
CA LYS A 283 2.55 -4.61 -11.74
C LYS A 283 3.07 -3.34 -12.43
N ALA A 284 3.44 -3.40 -13.69
CA ALA A 284 4.08 -2.27 -14.39
C ALA A 284 3.09 -1.34 -15.07
N ALA A 285 2.06 -1.90 -15.73
CA ALA A 285 1.11 -1.12 -16.52
C ALA A 285 -0.02 -0.49 -15.66
N ASP A 286 0.00 -0.66 -14.34
CA ASP A 286 -1.14 -0.37 -13.47
C ASP A 286 -1.31 1.12 -13.14
N PHE A 287 -0.31 1.94 -13.40
CA PHE A 287 -0.28 3.34 -12.96
C PHE A 287 -0.19 4.32 -14.11
N ILE A 288 -0.64 5.56 -13.88
CA ILE A 288 -0.48 6.65 -14.86
C ILE A 288 1.00 6.88 -15.27
N SER A 289 1.95 6.48 -14.45
CA SER A 289 3.38 6.51 -14.78
C SER A 289 3.74 5.68 -16.02
N TRP A 290 3.00 4.60 -16.31
CA TRP A 290 3.11 3.80 -17.53
C TRP A 290 2.83 4.64 -18.77
N VAL A 291 1.69 5.33 -18.78
CA VAL A 291 1.31 6.24 -19.87
C VAL A 291 2.29 7.40 -20.00
N ASN A 292 2.71 7.99 -18.87
CA ASN A 292 3.68 9.08 -18.87
C ASN A 292 5.06 8.68 -19.44
N ALA A 293 5.49 7.43 -19.20
CA ALA A 293 6.79 6.94 -19.67
C ALA A 293 6.79 6.50 -21.14
N LEU A 294 5.66 6.00 -21.63
CA LEU A 294 5.51 5.40 -22.95
C LEU A 294 4.76 6.28 -23.96
N GLY A 295 3.95 7.25 -23.47
CA GLY A 295 3.10 8.06 -24.34
C GLY A 295 2.17 7.17 -25.17
N HIS A 296 2.12 7.41 -26.49
CA HIS A 296 1.26 6.66 -27.39
C HIS A 296 1.53 5.14 -27.43
N ILE A 297 2.73 4.68 -27.06
CA ILE A 297 3.03 3.23 -27.00
C ILE A 297 2.17 2.50 -25.97
N ALA A 298 1.69 3.19 -24.93
CA ALA A 298 0.82 2.62 -23.91
C ALA A 298 -0.63 2.43 -24.39
N GLU A 299 -1.03 3.07 -25.50
CA GLU A 299 -2.42 3.13 -25.96
C GLU A 299 -2.97 1.74 -26.27
N GLY A 300 -4.11 1.42 -25.68
CA GLY A 300 -4.78 0.13 -25.84
C GLY A 300 -4.16 -1.01 -25.02
N SER A 301 -3.05 -0.79 -24.30
CA SER A 301 -2.51 -1.81 -23.39
C SER A 301 -3.42 -2.06 -22.20
N LEU A 302 -3.37 -3.29 -21.67
CA LEU A 302 -4.16 -3.67 -20.50
C LEU A 302 -3.36 -3.43 -19.21
N LEU A 303 -4.10 -3.26 -18.10
CA LEU A 303 -3.59 -3.08 -16.76
C LEU A 303 -4.38 -3.91 -15.77
N GLU A 304 -3.78 -4.20 -14.63
CA GLU A 304 -4.49 -4.77 -13.50
C GLU A 304 -5.34 -3.69 -12.82
N ALA A 305 -6.57 -4.03 -12.53
CA ALA A 305 -7.47 -3.18 -11.76
C ALA A 305 -7.94 -3.96 -10.54
N VAL A 306 -7.56 -3.49 -9.37
CA VAL A 306 -7.90 -4.17 -8.12
C VAL A 306 -9.22 -3.66 -7.52
N TRP A 307 -9.86 -2.72 -8.22
CA TRP A 307 -11.14 -2.16 -7.81
C TRP A 307 -11.90 -1.62 -9.03
N LEU A 308 -13.22 -1.82 -9.02
CA LEU A 308 -14.13 -1.22 -10.00
C LEU A 308 -15.29 -0.54 -9.28
N PRO A 309 -15.68 0.70 -9.67
CA PRO A 309 -16.86 1.38 -9.13
C PRO A 309 -18.14 0.55 -9.30
N SER A 310 -18.24 -0.21 -10.40
CA SER A 310 -19.39 -1.08 -10.70
C SER A 310 -19.59 -2.24 -9.70
N TRP A 311 -18.64 -2.53 -8.85
CA TRP A 311 -18.82 -3.47 -7.75
C TRP A 311 -19.69 -2.91 -6.62
N ASN A 312 -19.83 -1.60 -6.58
CA ASN A 312 -20.76 -0.85 -5.73
C ASN A 312 -20.73 -1.25 -4.25
N TYR A 313 -19.55 -1.44 -3.69
CA TYR A 313 -19.38 -1.67 -2.27
C TYR A 313 -19.76 -0.43 -1.45
N PRO A 314 -20.17 -0.59 -0.18
CA PRO A 314 -20.40 0.55 0.72
C PRO A 314 -19.19 1.49 0.77
N GLY A 315 -19.41 2.77 0.48
CA GLY A 315 -18.36 3.79 0.42
C GLY A 315 -17.82 4.06 -0.99
N THR A 316 -18.19 3.30 -2.03
CA THR A 316 -17.77 3.55 -3.42
C THR A 316 -17.97 5.00 -3.84
N ALA A 317 -19.19 5.55 -3.65
CA ALA A 317 -19.49 6.94 -4.01
C ALA A 317 -18.59 7.96 -3.25
N HIS A 318 -18.21 7.67 -2.02
CA HIS A 318 -17.29 8.51 -1.25
C HIS A 318 -15.86 8.47 -1.82
N ILE A 319 -15.37 7.28 -2.20
CA ILE A 319 -14.09 7.13 -2.87
C ILE A 319 -14.06 7.93 -4.18
N GLU A 320 -15.09 7.81 -5.02
CA GLU A 320 -15.18 8.58 -6.27
C GLU A 320 -15.23 10.09 -6.01
N ALA A 321 -15.93 10.53 -4.97
CA ALA A 321 -16.05 11.95 -4.61
C ALA A 321 -14.76 12.54 -3.99
N THR A 322 -13.86 11.73 -3.47
CA THR A 322 -12.63 12.13 -2.78
C THR A 322 -11.38 11.74 -3.58
N LEU A 323 -10.96 10.48 -3.50
CA LEU A 323 -9.78 9.97 -4.21
C LEU A 323 -9.96 10.02 -5.74
N GLY A 324 -11.17 9.82 -6.27
CA GLY A 324 -11.48 9.93 -7.69
C GLY A 324 -11.27 11.33 -8.28
N LYS A 325 -11.18 12.38 -7.45
CA LYS A 325 -10.75 13.72 -7.90
C LYS A 325 -9.25 13.83 -8.14
N LYS A 326 -8.49 12.94 -7.54
CA LYS A 326 -7.03 12.90 -7.64
C LYS A 326 -6.56 11.89 -8.69
N PHE A 327 -7.28 10.80 -8.81
CA PHE A 327 -6.97 9.68 -9.69
C PHE A 327 -8.15 9.40 -10.61
N ASP A 328 -7.97 9.59 -11.90
CA ASP A 328 -9.03 9.44 -12.92
C ASP A 328 -8.92 8.13 -13.72
N ASN A 329 -8.07 7.21 -13.25
CA ASN A 329 -7.90 5.87 -13.81
C ASN A 329 -8.04 4.78 -12.73
N LEU A 330 -8.37 3.56 -13.15
CA LEU A 330 -8.70 2.47 -12.24
C LEU A 330 -7.50 1.85 -11.53
N GLY A 331 -6.30 1.97 -12.09
CA GLY A 331 -5.09 1.44 -11.46
C GLY A 331 -4.71 2.24 -10.22
N ASP A 332 -4.43 3.54 -10.38
CA ASP A 332 -4.08 4.43 -9.27
C ASP A 332 -5.23 4.50 -8.23
N LEU A 333 -6.49 4.68 -8.71
CA LEU A 333 -7.65 4.78 -7.82
C LEU A 333 -7.91 3.46 -7.07
N GLY A 334 -7.71 2.31 -7.72
CA GLY A 334 -7.85 1.00 -7.10
C GLY A 334 -6.83 0.78 -5.97
N THR A 335 -5.56 1.09 -6.23
CA THR A 335 -4.48 1.03 -5.23
C THR A 335 -4.77 1.95 -4.04
N ALA A 336 -5.19 3.19 -4.30
CA ALA A 336 -5.56 4.14 -3.25
C ALA A 336 -6.79 3.67 -2.45
N THR A 337 -7.78 3.05 -3.10
CA THR A 337 -8.99 2.49 -2.44
C THR A 337 -8.65 1.30 -1.54
N ALA A 338 -7.77 0.41 -2.01
CA ALA A 338 -7.27 -0.69 -1.20
C ALA A 338 -6.55 -0.18 0.06
N ALA A 339 -5.66 0.79 -0.10
CA ALA A 339 -4.95 1.45 1.01
C ALA A 339 -5.91 2.16 1.98
N TYR A 340 -6.90 2.90 1.48
CA TYR A 340 -7.96 3.49 2.30
C TYR A 340 -8.63 2.43 3.19
N SER A 341 -8.95 1.28 2.60
CA SER A 341 -9.62 0.17 3.29
C SER A 341 -8.74 -0.52 4.33
N VAL A 342 -7.41 -0.57 4.12
CA VAL A 342 -6.45 -1.05 5.13
C VAL A 342 -6.57 -0.24 6.43
N VAL A 343 -6.66 1.09 6.35
CA VAL A 343 -6.84 1.93 7.53
C VAL A 343 -8.19 1.66 8.20
N GLN A 344 -9.26 1.51 7.42
CA GLN A 344 -10.59 1.20 7.99
C GLN A 344 -10.57 -0.13 8.77
N VAL A 345 -9.96 -1.17 8.20
CA VAL A 345 -9.82 -2.48 8.85
C VAL A 345 -8.99 -2.37 10.13
N MET A 346 -7.85 -1.71 10.07
CA MET A 346 -6.99 -1.50 11.23
C MET A 346 -7.72 -0.75 12.35
N MET A 347 -8.39 0.36 12.03
CA MET A 347 -9.14 1.14 13.03
C MET A 347 -10.37 0.41 13.56
N ASN A 348 -11.02 -0.41 12.75
CA ASN A 348 -12.07 -1.31 13.23
C ASN A 348 -11.52 -2.33 14.23
N ALA A 349 -10.31 -2.85 14.01
CA ALA A 349 -9.66 -3.76 14.96
C ALA A 349 -9.34 -3.06 16.29
N PHE A 350 -8.79 -1.84 16.28
CA PHE A 350 -8.58 -1.04 17.50
C PHE A 350 -9.89 -0.81 18.28
N LYS A 351 -10.96 -0.44 17.55
CA LYS A 351 -12.29 -0.23 18.17
C LYS A 351 -12.81 -1.51 18.82
N ARG A 352 -12.74 -2.67 18.16
CA ARG A 352 -13.21 -3.96 18.67
C ARG A 352 -12.34 -4.49 19.80
N ALA A 353 -11.04 -4.26 19.74
CA ALA A 353 -10.11 -4.60 20.82
C ALA A 353 -10.39 -3.80 22.11
N GLY A 354 -11.02 -2.62 22.00
CA GLY A 354 -11.23 -1.69 23.11
C GLY A 354 -9.90 -1.25 23.76
N SER A 355 -8.78 -1.33 23.05
CA SER A 355 -7.42 -1.18 23.56
C SER A 355 -6.46 -0.82 22.45
N THR A 356 -5.34 -0.20 22.81
CA THR A 356 -4.17 -0.01 21.93
C THR A 356 -3.11 -1.10 22.12
N ASP A 357 -3.37 -2.08 22.99
CA ASP A 357 -2.48 -3.22 23.19
C ASP A 357 -2.35 -4.07 21.92
N ALA A 358 -1.12 -4.30 21.47
CA ALA A 358 -0.81 -4.96 20.22
C ALA A 358 -1.42 -6.37 20.09
N ALA A 359 -1.40 -7.16 21.18
CA ALA A 359 -1.94 -8.52 21.14
C ALA A 359 -3.47 -8.53 21.04
N LYS A 360 -4.15 -7.59 21.72
CA LYS A 360 -5.61 -7.43 21.62
C LYS A 360 -6.03 -6.95 20.23
N VAL A 361 -5.33 -5.97 19.66
CA VAL A 361 -5.58 -5.48 18.31
C VAL A 361 -5.36 -6.61 17.29
N ASN A 362 -4.28 -7.37 17.43
CA ASN A 362 -3.99 -8.52 16.58
C ASN A 362 -5.07 -9.60 16.65
N SER A 363 -5.56 -9.93 17.85
CA SER A 363 -6.69 -10.86 18.04
C SER A 363 -7.98 -10.34 17.39
N ALA A 364 -8.18 -9.01 17.42
CA ALA A 364 -9.31 -8.39 16.75
C ALA A 364 -9.16 -8.44 15.21
N LEU A 365 -7.94 -8.31 14.66
CA LEU A 365 -7.70 -8.53 13.23
C LEU A 365 -8.08 -9.94 12.80
N ALA A 366 -7.70 -10.97 13.57
CA ALA A 366 -8.03 -12.37 13.28
C ALA A 366 -9.54 -12.64 13.14
N SER A 367 -10.38 -11.88 13.82
CA SER A 367 -11.84 -12.00 13.75
C SER A 367 -12.52 -10.95 12.86
N THR A 368 -11.77 -10.35 11.92
CA THR A 368 -12.32 -9.33 11.02
C THR A 368 -13.38 -9.94 10.09
N ASN A 369 -14.52 -9.27 10.03
CA ASN A 369 -15.58 -9.48 9.05
C ASN A 369 -16.18 -8.10 8.74
N LEU A 370 -15.58 -7.40 7.78
CA LEU A 370 -15.88 -5.99 7.51
C LEU A 370 -15.98 -5.75 6.01
N THR A 371 -17.11 -5.21 5.56
CA THR A 371 -17.22 -4.70 4.20
C THR A 371 -16.66 -3.28 4.14
N THR A 372 -15.72 -3.07 3.23
CA THR A 372 -15.04 -1.80 2.96
C THR A 372 -15.34 -1.37 1.51
N PRO A 373 -14.96 -0.16 1.07
CA PRO A 373 -15.04 0.20 -0.34
C PRO A 373 -14.26 -0.74 -1.27
N TYR A 374 -13.22 -1.41 -0.75
CA TYR A 374 -12.42 -2.40 -1.49
C TYR A 374 -13.08 -3.78 -1.57
N GLY A 375 -14.01 -4.09 -0.66
CA GLY A 375 -14.74 -5.34 -0.60
C GLY A 375 -14.89 -5.88 0.81
N LEU A 376 -15.38 -7.13 0.90
CA LEU A 376 -15.48 -7.85 2.16
C LEU A 376 -14.12 -8.38 2.60
N VAL A 377 -13.66 -7.94 3.75
CA VAL A 377 -12.43 -8.42 4.38
C VAL A 377 -12.76 -9.44 5.45
N HIS A 378 -12.28 -10.65 5.24
CA HIS A 378 -12.38 -11.77 6.18
C HIS A 378 -11.08 -12.59 6.11
N PHE A 379 -10.31 -12.57 7.19
CA PHE A 379 -9.02 -13.25 7.18
C PHE A 379 -9.15 -14.76 7.42
N ALA A 380 -8.50 -15.53 6.56
CA ALA A 380 -8.29 -16.94 6.74
C ALA A 380 -7.20 -17.23 7.80
N LYS A 381 -7.03 -18.52 8.16
CA LYS A 381 -6.02 -18.96 9.15
C LYS A 381 -4.58 -18.63 8.76
N ASN A 382 -4.30 -18.44 7.49
CA ASN A 382 -3.00 -18.03 6.96
C ASN A 382 -2.78 -16.50 6.97
N HIS A 383 -3.68 -15.74 7.63
CA HIS A 383 -3.65 -14.31 7.78
C HIS A 383 -3.88 -13.51 6.47
N THR A 384 -4.49 -14.14 5.47
CA THR A 384 -4.84 -13.45 4.22
C THR A 384 -6.34 -13.32 4.03
N SER A 385 -6.78 -12.28 3.32
CA SER A 385 -8.13 -12.10 2.81
C SER A 385 -8.06 -11.90 1.31
N THR A 386 -8.62 -12.86 0.54
CA THR A 386 -8.61 -12.77 -0.92
C THR A 386 -9.63 -11.75 -1.38
N MET A 387 -9.17 -10.78 -2.16
CA MET A 387 -9.97 -9.71 -2.74
C MET A 387 -10.22 -9.99 -4.23
N ARG A 388 -11.22 -9.32 -4.80
CA ARG A 388 -11.55 -9.44 -6.22
C ARG A 388 -10.47 -8.81 -7.09
N PHE A 389 -10.36 -9.33 -8.32
CA PHE A 389 -9.45 -8.87 -9.35
C PHE A 389 -10.23 -8.42 -10.60
N ALA A 390 -9.66 -7.51 -11.35
CA ALA A 390 -10.19 -7.00 -12.61
C ALA A 390 -9.06 -6.66 -13.57
N VAL A 391 -9.39 -6.51 -14.83
CA VAL A 391 -8.48 -5.99 -15.88
C VAL A 391 -9.17 -4.83 -16.58
N ALA A 392 -8.41 -3.78 -16.83
CA ALA A 392 -8.84 -2.61 -17.58
C ALA A 392 -7.92 -2.34 -18.75
N GLN A 393 -8.29 -1.40 -19.64
CA GLN A 393 -7.53 -0.97 -20.81
C GLN A 393 -7.25 0.51 -20.75
N TRP A 394 -6.03 0.91 -21.03
CA TRP A 394 -5.67 2.32 -21.21
C TRP A 394 -6.24 2.90 -22.50
N GLN A 395 -6.91 4.05 -22.39
CA GLN A 395 -7.36 4.91 -23.49
C GLN A 395 -7.00 6.37 -23.14
N GLY A 396 -5.91 6.84 -23.67
CA GLY A 396 -5.25 8.05 -23.20
C GLY A 396 -4.81 7.92 -21.74
N THR A 397 -5.25 8.82 -20.88
CA THR A 397 -4.98 8.79 -19.43
C THR A 397 -6.07 8.09 -18.62
N LYS A 398 -7.15 7.65 -19.28
CA LYS A 398 -8.28 6.97 -18.65
C LYS A 398 -8.22 5.47 -18.87
N THR A 399 -9.05 4.76 -18.12
CA THR A 399 -9.12 3.31 -18.21
C THR A 399 -10.54 2.82 -18.37
N ILE A 400 -10.71 1.79 -19.18
CA ILE A 400 -12.00 1.15 -19.46
C ILE A 400 -11.96 -0.30 -18.95
N PRO A 401 -12.92 -0.77 -18.14
CA PRO A 401 -12.95 -2.15 -17.66
C PRO A 401 -13.02 -3.16 -18.82
N VAL A 402 -12.16 -4.18 -18.78
CA VAL A 402 -12.13 -5.29 -19.73
C VAL A 402 -12.70 -6.56 -19.10
N TRP A 403 -12.24 -6.90 -17.89
CA TRP A 403 -12.67 -8.08 -17.18
C TRP A 403 -12.86 -7.79 -15.67
N PRO A 404 -13.99 -8.23 -15.07
CA PRO A 404 -15.20 -8.76 -15.71
C PRO A 404 -15.80 -7.81 -16.73
N PRO A 405 -16.50 -8.33 -17.75
CA PRO A 405 -17.12 -7.50 -18.78
C PRO A 405 -18.13 -6.51 -18.21
N VAL A 406 -18.03 -5.24 -18.63
CA VAL A 406 -19.00 -4.20 -18.29
C VAL A 406 -19.79 -3.83 -19.54
N LYS A 407 -21.13 -3.78 -19.40
CA LYS A 407 -22.01 -3.44 -20.51
C LYS A 407 -21.73 -2.04 -21.03
N GLY A 408 -21.51 -1.93 -22.34
CA GLY A 408 -21.28 -0.64 -23.01
C GLY A 408 -19.82 -0.20 -23.00
N ALA A 409 -18.90 -0.95 -22.42
CA ALA A 409 -17.46 -0.69 -22.52
C ALA A 409 -17.01 -0.77 -23.99
N LYS A 410 -16.40 0.31 -24.49
CA LYS A 410 -15.84 0.37 -25.85
C LYS A 410 -14.34 0.11 -25.73
N LEU A 411 -13.89 -1.05 -26.21
CA LEU A 411 -12.49 -1.45 -26.16
C LEU A 411 -11.79 -1.12 -27.48
N GLU A 412 -10.55 -0.72 -27.39
CA GLU A 412 -9.67 -0.49 -28.55
C GLU A 412 -8.94 -1.76 -28.94
N PHE A 413 -8.82 -2.00 -30.26
CA PHE A 413 -8.09 -3.14 -30.81
C PHE A 413 -7.75 -2.90 -32.28
N PRO A 414 -6.52 -3.26 -32.71
CA PRO A 414 -5.37 -3.65 -31.90
C PRO A 414 -4.84 -2.47 -31.07
N MET A 415 -3.85 -2.72 -30.18
CA MET A 415 -3.12 -1.63 -29.52
C MET A 415 -2.60 -0.64 -30.55
N ALA A 416 -2.98 0.63 -30.42
CA ALA A 416 -2.69 1.65 -31.42
C ALA A 416 -1.24 2.18 -31.39
N GLY A 417 -0.52 1.88 -30.32
CA GLY A 417 0.79 2.44 -30.04
C GLY A 417 1.96 1.90 -30.85
N PHE A 418 1.78 0.80 -31.57
CA PHE A 418 2.85 0.09 -32.27
C PHE A 418 2.87 0.26 -33.79
#